data_7edae75672231e94b6e272bf01f3a063
#
_entry.id   7edae75672231e94b6e272bf01f3a063
#
_cell.length_a   1.000
_cell.length_b   1.000
_cell.length_c   1.000
_cell.angle_alpha   90.00
_cell.angle_beta   90.00
_cell.angle_gamma   90.00
#
_symmetry.space_group_name_H-M   'P 1'
#
loop_
_entity.id
_entity.type
_entity.pdbx_description
1 polymer ?
#
loop_
_entity_poly.entity_id
_entity_poly.type
_entity_poly.pdbx_seq_one_letter_code
_entity_poly.pdbx_strand_id
1 'polypeptide(L)'
;MAGMVANLSAEDMRNLAEYFETQKPRPRAARDPELVKLGQAIYRGGIASKSVAACTACHGPNGAGVPVQYPRLAGQFSEYTAAQLRAFRAGERVNDPNRTMRAIAEKLSDREIAAVAEYISGLR
;
A
#
# COMPACT_ATOMS: atom_id res chain seq x y z
N MET A 1 -7.46 1.45 -15.32
CA MET A 1 -8.63 1.58 -14.40
C MET A 1 -9.59 2.69 -14.84
N ALA A 2 -9.16 3.93 -15.09
CA ALA A 2 -10.09 5.02 -15.45
C ALA A 2 -11.05 4.64 -16.60
N GLY A 3 -10.56 4.09 -17.70
CA GLY A 3 -11.40 3.66 -18.83
C GLY A 3 -12.36 2.51 -18.51
N MET A 4 -12.00 1.64 -17.56
CA MET A 4 -12.86 0.51 -17.17
C MET A 4 -14.04 0.93 -16.31
N VAL A 5 -13.88 2.00 -15.53
CA VAL A 5 -14.94 2.49 -14.63
C VAL A 5 -15.75 3.64 -15.22
N ALA A 6 -15.34 4.18 -16.37
CA ALA A 6 -15.96 5.35 -16.97
C ALA A 6 -17.46 5.18 -17.28
N ASN A 7 -17.89 3.95 -17.58
CA ASN A 7 -19.27 3.62 -17.93
C ASN A 7 -20.05 2.95 -16.81
N LEU A 8 -19.47 2.81 -15.61
CA LEU A 8 -20.18 2.24 -14.47
C LEU A 8 -21.05 3.29 -13.81
N SER A 9 -22.31 2.94 -13.54
CA SER A 9 -23.20 3.72 -12.72
C SER A 9 -22.75 3.66 -11.24
N ALA A 10 -23.28 4.56 -10.41
CA ALA A 10 -23.06 4.50 -8.97
C ALA A 10 -23.62 3.22 -8.34
N GLU A 11 -24.66 2.64 -8.93
CA GLU A 11 -25.23 1.36 -8.50
C GLU A 11 -24.30 0.21 -8.86
N ASP A 12 -23.77 0.17 -10.09
CA ASP A 12 -22.80 -0.85 -10.50
C ASP A 12 -21.56 -0.82 -9.60
N MET A 13 -21.07 0.37 -9.24
CA MET A 13 -19.92 0.52 -8.34
C MET A 13 -20.21 -0.03 -6.94
N ARG A 14 -21.41 0.21 -6.39
CA ARG A 14 -21.82 -0.36 -5.10
C ARG A 14 -21.91 -1.88 -5.16
N ASN A 15 -22.60 -2.40 -6.16
CA ASN A 15 -22.78 -3.85 -6.34
C ASN A 15 -21.42 -4.59 -6.50
N LEU A 16 -20.50 -4.00 -7.26
CA LEU A 16 -19.14 -4.52 -7.40
C LEU A 16 -18.36 -4.46 -6.08
N ALA A 17 -18.49 -3.38 -5.32
CA ALA A 17 -17.85 -3.24 -4.02
C ALA A 17 -18.33 -4.31 -3.03
N GLU A 18 -19.63 -4.52 -2.92
CA GLU A 18 -20.23 -5.57 -2.09
C GLU A 18 -19.78 -6.97 -2.53
N TYR A 19 -19.80 -7.24 -3.84
CA TYR A 19 -19.31 -8.52 -4.36
C TYR A 19 -17.86 -8.78 -4.00
N PHE A 20 -16.96 -7.80 -4.22
CA PHE A 20 -15.55 -7.98 -3.91
C PHE A 20 -15.25 -8.02 -2.41
N GLU A 21 -16.03 -7.36 -1.57
CA GLU A 21 -15.92 -7.44 -0.11
C GLU A 21 -16.15 -8.87 0.39
N THR A 22 -17.06 -9.63 -0.23
CA THR A 22 -17.34 -11.04 0.14
C THR A 22 -16.24 -12.00 -0.31
N GLN A 23 -15.38 -11.60 -1.25
CA GLN A 23 -14.33 -12.48 -1.77
C GLN A 23 -13.21 -12.64 -0.74
N LYS A 24 -12.80 -13.90 -0.50
CA LYS A 24 -11.66 -14.20 0.37
C LYS A 24 -10.37 -14.09 -0.43
N PRO A 25 -9.47 -13.14 -0.10
CA PRO A 25 -8.19 -13.03 -0.75
C PRO A 25 -7.38 -14.32 -0.56
N ARG A 26 -6.70 -14.79 -1.60
CA ARG A 26 -5.75 -15.90 -1.46
C ARG A 26 -4.56 -15.45 -0.62
N PRO A 27 -4.21 -16.21 0.43
CA PRO A 27 -3.04 -15.89 1.24
C PRO A 27 -1.78 -15.81 0.38
N ARG A 28 -0.97 -14.80 0.60
CA ARG A 28 0.33 -14.65 -0.02
C ARG A 28 1.41 -14.80 1.03
N ALA A 29 2.56 -15.35 0.64
CA ALA A 29 3.73 -15.41 1.47
C ALA A 29 4.79 -14.46 0.90
N ALA A 30 5.46 -13.75 1.77
CA ALA A 30 6.69 -13.06 1.44
C ALA A 30 7.77 -14.08 1.05
N ARG A 31 8.62 -13.73 0.09
CA ARG A 31 9.58 -14.67 -0.53
C ARG A 31 11.01 -14.46 -0.05
N ASP A 32 11.35 -13.22 0.31
CA ASP A 32 12.71 -12.82 0.69
C ASP A 32 12.76 -12.44 2.17
N PRO A 33 13.32 -13.28 3.05
CA PRO A 33 13.39 -13.03 4.49
C PRO A 33 14.18 -11.76 4.87
N GLU A 34 15.22 -11.42 4.11
CA GLU A 34 16.02 -10.23 4.39
C GLU A 34 15.26 -8.95 4.06
N LEU A 35 14.55 -8.94 2.93
CA LEU A 35 13.66 -7.83 2.59
C LEU A 35 12.50 -7.73 3.59
N VAL A 36 11.95 -8.85 4.02
CA VAL A 36 10.87 -8.87 5.04
C VAL A 36 11.34 -8.22 6.33
N LYS A 37 12.53 -8.57 6.84
CA LYS A 37 13.07 -7.99 8.07
C LYS A 37 13.25 -6.48 7.98
N LEU A 38 13.84 -6.00 6.89
CA LEU A 38 13.99 -4.57 6.61
C LEU A 38 12.61 -3.90 6.46
N GLY A 39 11.72 -4.50 5.68
CA GLY A 39 10.37 -3.98 5.44
C GLY A 39 9.55 -3.89 6.72
N GLN A 40 9.66 -4.87 7.61
CA GLN A 40 9.03 -4.86 8.94
C GLN A 40 9.52 -3.69 9.78
N ALA A 41 10.83 -3.46 9.82
CA ALA A 41 11.41 -2.35 10.56
C ALA A 41 10.88 -1.00 10.05
N ILE A 42 10.85 -0.80 8.74
CA ILE A 42 10.34 0.42 8.11
C ILE A 42 8.82 0.56 8.33
N TYR A 43 8.07 -0.50 8.11
CA TYR A 43 6.61 -0.49 8.24
C TYR A 43 6.18 -0.09 9.66
N ARG A 44 6.85 -0.67 10.67
CA ARG A 44 6.51 -0.46 12.10
C ARG A 44 7.17 0.76 12.73
N GLY A 45 8.39 1.08 12.33
CA GLY A 45 9.20 2.13 12.97
C GLY A 45 9.46 3.36 12.10
N GLY A 46 9.19 3.28 10.81
CA GLY A 46 9.62 4.34 9.88
C GLY A 46 11.13 4.38 9.68
N ILE A 47 11.63 5.52 9.19
CA ILE A 47 13.06 5.80 9.04
C ILE A 47 13.33 7.19 9.61
N ALA A 48 13.71 7.25 10.89
CA ALA A 48 13.88 8.52 11.61
C ALA A 48 14.90 9.46 10.93
N SER A 49 16.03 8.92 10.46
CA SER A 49 17.09 9.69 9.78
C SER A 49 16.62 10.36 8.47
N LYS A 50 15.54 9.89 7.88
CA LYS A 50 14.94 10.44 6.67
C LYS A 50 13.60 11.15 6.95
N SER A 51 13.17 11.22 8.19
CA SER A 51 11.83 11.70 8.57
C SER A 51 10.72 10.98 7.79
N VAL A 52 10.85 9.66 7.65
CA VAL A 52 9.80 8.78 7.09
C VAL A 52 8.98 8.23 8.24
N ALA A 53 7.70 8.58 8.28
CA ALA A 53 6.78 8.07 9.29
C ALA A 53 6.55 6.56 9.13
N ALA A 54 6.25 5.87 10.24
CA ALA A 54 5.86 4.48 10.22
C ALA A 54 4.56 4.28 9.46
N CYS A 55 4.50 3.30 8.57
CA CYS A 55 3.31 3.00 7.78
C CYS A 55 2.12 2.59 8.66
N THR A 56 2.41 1.98 9.82
CA THR A 56 1.42 1.59 10.82
C THR A 56 0.59 2.76 11.34
N ALA A 57 1.14 3.96 11.38
CA ALA A 57 0.45 5.14 11.90
C ALA A 57 -0.84 5.47 11.15
N CYS A 58 -0.87 5.18 9.84
CA CYS A 58 -2.02 5.43 8.99
C CYS A 58 -2.71 4.13 8.53
N HIS A 59 -1.93 3.12 8.16
CA HIS A 59 -2.46 1.88 7.59
C HIS A 59 -2.76 0.77 8.62
N GLY A 60 -2.49 1.05 9.90
CA GLY A 60 -2.70 0.10 10.99
C GLY A 60 -1.58 -0.94 11.13
N PRO A 61 -1.45 -1.59 12.30
CA PRO A 61 -0.35 -2.51 12.61
C PRO A 61 -0.37 -3.78 11.77
N ASN A 62 -1.55 -4.22 11.35
CA ASN A 62 -1.76 -5.38 10.49
C ASN A 62 -2.13 -5.00 9.04
N GLY A 63 -2.02 -3.73 8.67
CA GLY A 63 -2.32 -3.26 7.32
C GLY A 63 -3.79 -3.30 6.92
N ALA A 64 -4.70 -3.35 7.90
CA ALA A 64 -6.14 -3.36 7.63
C ALA A 64 -6.65 -2.04 7.04
N GLY A 65 -5.90 -0.97 7.24
CA GLY A 65 -6.31 0.38 6.86
C GLY A 65 -7.25 1.01 7.88
N VAL A 66 -7.61 2.25 7.61
CA VAL A 66 -8.65 3.00 8.33
C VAL A 66 -9.57 3.62 7.28
N PRO A 67 -10.77 3.09 7.07
CA PRO A 67 -11.74 3.67 6.15
C PRO A 67 -12.10 5.10 6.59
N VAL A 68 -12.27 5.99 5.70
CA VAL A 68 -12.26 6.04 4.23
C VAL A 68 -10.88 6.48 3.69
N GLN A 69 -10.01 7.03 4.58
CA GLN A 69 -8.80 7.76 4.20
C GLN A 69 -7.60 6.87 3.90
N TYR A 70 -7.43 5.78 4.67
CA TYR A 70 -6.23 4.96 4.59
C TYR A 70 -6.58 3.54 4.12
N PRO A 71 -6.19 3.17 2.89
CA PRO A 71 -6.57 1.89 2.32
C PRO A 71 -5.91 0.72 3.02
N ARG A 72 -6.57 -0.44 2.95
CA ARG A 72 -5.98 -1.72 3.33
C ARG A 72 -4.77 -2.03 2.44
N LEU A 73 -3.70 -2.48 3.07
CA LEU A 73 -2.45 -2.91 2.40
C LEU A 73 -2.19 -4.41 2.57
N ALA A 74 -2.69 -5.01 3.66
CA ALA A 74 -2.42 -6.40 4.02
C ALA A 74 -2.70 -7.37 2.87
N GLY A 75 -1.68 -8.18 2.54
CA GLY A 75 -1.78 -9.19 1.50
C GLY A 75 -1.78 -8.67 0.06
N GLN A 76 -1.48 -7.38 -0.16
CA GLN A 76 -1.36 -6.83 -1.51
C GLN A 76 -0.11 -7.38 -2.20
N PHE A 77 -0.16 -7.51 -3.51
CA PHE A 77 0.99 -7.94 -4.31
C PHE A 77 2.21 -7.04 -4.09
N SER A 78 3.38 -7.63 -3.84
CA SER A 78 4.61 -6.86 -3.64
C SER A 78 4.95 -6.02 -4.88
N GLU A 79 4.78 -6.58 -6.06
CA GLU A 79 5.01 -5.89 -7.33
C GLU A 79 4.08 -4.67 -7.50
N TYR A 80 2.80 -4.82 -7.15
CA TYR A 80 1.84 -3.72 -7.20
C TYR A 80 2.17 -2.65 -6.17
N THR A 81 2.45 -3.04 -4.92
CA THR A 81 2.80 -2.11 -3.84
C THR A 81 4.05 -1.32 -4.20
N ALA A 82 5.09 -1.98 -4.70
CA ALA A 82 6.32 -1.34 -5.15
C ALA A 82 6.08 -0.36 -6.32
N ALA A 83 5.27 -0.77 -7.31
CA ALA A 83 4.91 0.09 -8.42
C ALA A 83 4.15 1.34 -7.96
N GLN A 84 3.21 1.20 -7.01
CA GLN A 84 2.46 2.34 -6.49
C GLN A 84 3.35 3.31 -5.69
N LEU A 85 4.27 2.80 -4.86
CA LEU A 85 5.21 3.66 -4.14
C LEU A 85 6.13 4.41 -5.09
N ARG A 86 6.62 3.76 -6.17
CA ARG A 86 7.40 4.44 -7.21
C ARG A 86 6.58 5.49 -7.95
N ALA A 87 5.33 5.22 -8.28
CA ALA A 87 4.44 6.17 -8.93
C ALA A 87 4.15 7.40 -8.05
N PHE A 88 3.98 7.22 -6.73
CA PHE A 88 3.91 8.34 -5.79
C PHE A 88 5.23 9.13 -5.75
N ARG A 89 6.37 8.44 -5.70
CA ARG A 89 7.70 9.06 -5.69
C ARG A 89 7.96 9.90 -6.94
N ALA A 90 7.56 9.38 -8.10
CA ALA A 90 7.70 10.06 -9.39
C ALA A 90 6.66 11.17 -9.62
N GLY A 91 5.64 11.29 -8.77
CA GLY A 91 4.54 12.22 -8.98
C GLY A 91 3.57 11.82 -10.09
N GLU A 92 3.64 10.58 -10.56
CA GLU A 92 2.69 10.00 -11.53
C GLU A 92 1.35 9.68 -10.90
N ARG A 93 1.37 9.25 -9.63
CA ARG A 93 0.19 9.05 -8.80
C ARG A 93 0.04 10.23 -7.85
N VAL A 94 -1.08 10.97 -7.97
CA VAL A 94 -1.30 12.24 -7.26
C VAL A 94 -2.62 12.29 -6.49
N ASN A 95 -3.28 11.15 -6.31
CA ASN A 95 -4.59 11.06 -5.66
C ASN A 95 -4.52 10.96 -4.12
N ASP A 96 -3.39 11.31 -3.53
CA ASP A 96 -3.16 11.31 -2.09
C ASP A 96 -3.49 12.69 -1.48
N PRO A 97 -4.44 12.78 -0.53
CA PRO A 97 -4.74 14.04 0.15
C PRO A 97 -3.49 14.63 0.81
N ASN A 98 -3.32 15.95 0.68
CA ASN A 98 -2.20 16.70 1.25
C ASN A 98 -0.80 16.17 0.87
N ARG A 99 -0.66 15.48 -0.24
CA ARG A 99 0.60 14.87 -0.71
C ARG A 99 1.22 13.88 0.29
N THR A 100 0.43 13.27 1.17
CA THR A 100 0.91 12.44 2.27
C THR A 100 1.79 11.28 1.77
N MET A 101 1.30 10.49 0.82
CA MET A 101 2.06 9.35 0.29
C MET A 101 3.24 9.79 -0.59
N ARG A 102 3.10 10.89 -1.33
CA ARG A 102 4.21 11.46 -2.11
C ARG A 102 5.35 11.91 -1.20
N ALA A 103 5.04 12.62 -0.11
CA ALA A 103 6.04 13.08 0.87
C ALA A 103 6.78 11.93 1.58
N ILE A 104 6.13 10.78 1.75
CA ILE A 104 6.77 9.57 2.28
C ILE A 104 7.60 8.88 1.20
N ALA A 105 7.02 8.64 0.03
CA ALA A 105 7.63 7.87 -1.03
C ALA A 105 8.87 8.53 -1.63
N GLU A 106 8.91 9.87 -1.72
CA GLU A 106 10.07 10.63 -2.26
C GLU A 106 11.37 10.38 -1.47
N LYS A 107 11.24 9.98 -0.20
CA LYS A 107 12.38 9.71 0.70
C LYS A 107 12.85 8.27 0.70
N LEU A 108 12.08 7.37 0.08
CA LEU A 108 12.38 5.95 0.05
C LEU A 108 13.30 5.59 -1.13
N SER A 109 14.36 4.82 -0.85
CA SER A 109 15.16 4.17 -1.88
C SER A 109 14.43 2.99 -2.52
N ASP A 110 14.92 2.51 -3.68
CA ASP A 110 14.32 1.35 -4.34
C ASP A 110 14.38 0.09 -3.48
N ARG A 111 15.45 -0.09 -2.69
CA ARG A 111 15.58 -1.21 -1.76
C ARG A 111 14.56 -1.12 -0.62
N GLU A 112 14.33 0.06 -0.08
CA GLU A 112 13.34 0.29 0.98
C GLU A 112 11.92 0.09 0.45
N ILE A 113 11.62 0.55 -0.76
CA ILE A 113 10.34 0.29 -1.44
C ILE A 113 10.12 -1.21 -1.63
N ALA A 114 11.13 -1.94 -2.15
CA ALA A 114 11.04 -3.38 -2.33
C ALA A 114 10.83 -4.11 -1.00
N ALA A 115 11.54 -3.71 0.05
CA ALA A 115 11.45 -4.30 1.38
C ALA A 115 10.06 -4.11 2.00
N VAL A 116 9.53 -2.89 1.98
CA VAL A 116 8.19 -2.61 2.52
C VAL A 116 7.11 -3.35 1.72
N ALA A 117 7.24 -3.39 0.39
CA ALA A 117 6.30 -4.10 -0.48
C ALA A 117 6.30 -5.61 -0.20
N GLU A 118 7.48 -6.21 0.02
CA GLU A 118 7.63 -7.61 0.35
C GLU A 118 7.01 -7.94 1.72
N TYR A 119 7.27 -7.11 2.74
CA TYR A 119 6.65 -7.27 4.06
C TYR A 119 5.12 -7.17 4.00
N ILE A 120 4.57 -6.18 3.27
CA ILE A 120 3.14 -5.97 3.11
C ILE A 120 2.46 -7.19 2.46
N SER A 121 3.12 -7.85 1.53
CA SER A 121 2.56 -9.03 0.85
C SER A 121 2.27 -10.19 1.80
N GLY A 122 3.06 -10.33 2.86
CA GLY A 122 2.88 -11.32 3.92
C GLY A 122 2.10 -10.83 5.14
N LEU A 123 1.74 -9.56 5.21
CA LEU A 123 1.06 -8.96 6.36
C LEU A 123 -0.40 -9.42 6.45
N ARG A 124 -0.87 -9.77 7.68
CA ARG A 124 -2.22 -10.27 7.98
C ARG A 124 -2.75 -9.72 9.30
#